data_120f7d3781fad4b6f54bfc1002354d09
#
_entry.id   120f7d3781fad4b6f54bfc1002354d09
#
_cell.length_a   1.000
_cell.length_b   1.000
_cell.length_c   1.000
_cell.angle_alpha   90.00
_cell.angle_beta   90.00
_cell.angle_gamma   90.00
#
_symmetry.space_group_name_H-M   'P 1'
#
loop_
_entity.id
_entity.type
_entity.pdbx_description
1 polymer ?
#
loop_
_entity_poly.entity_id
_entity_poly.type
_entity_poly.pdbx_seq_one_letter_code
_entity_poly.pdbx_strand_id
1 'polypeptide(L)'
;MLLAGSAALLVAACGSGEQGAAANITEITVRSPEQDRLHQLDDALRDIALKRAILATRLRCKRVIRSGYVGEHNKLSMWSADCDDDRSWGIFVGPDGSAQVRPCTDMAKFKLPACTIAADPSGRTARGIAKAS
;
A
#
# COMPACT_ATOMS: atom_id res chain seq x y z
N MET A 1 52.03 57.44 -7.04
CA MET A 1 51.13 57.15 -8.14
C MET A 1 50.96 55.68 -8.25
N LEU A 2 49.98 55.12 -7.51
CA LEU A 2 49.69 53.73 -7.58
C LEU A 2 48.19 53.59 -7.35
N LEU A 3 47.48 53.18 -8.39
CA LEU A 3 46.08 52.89 -8.39
C LEU A 3 45.92 51.42 -7.99
N ALA A 4 45.38 51.21 -6.81
CA ALA A 4 44.97 49.86 -6.37
C ALA A 4 43.50 49.62 -6.78
N GLY A 5 43.35 48.77 -7.77
CA GLY A 5 42.03 48.26 -8.15
C GLY A 5 41.59 47.12 -7.22
N SER A 6 40.59 47.36 -6.44
CA SER A 6 39.95 46.32 -5.67
C SER A 6 38.92 45.63 -6.54
N ALA A 7 39.16 44.40 -6.90
CA ALA A 7 38.18 43.53 -7.53
C ALA A 7 37.30 42.95 -6.43
N ALA A 8 36.08 43.38 -6.38
CA ALA A 8 35.07 42.76 -5.53
C ALA A 8 34.56 41.45 -6.22
N LEU A 9 34.93 40.33 -5.67
CA LEU A 9 34.36 39.06 -6.03
C LEU A 9 32.97 38.98 -5.39
N LEU A 10 31.96 39.15 -6.20
CA LEU A 10 30.59 38.77 -5.85
C LEU A 10 30.49 37.25 -5.91
N VAL A 11 30.60 36.64 -4.76
CA VAL A 11 30.21 35.25 -4.63
C VAL A 11 28.69 35.24 -4.66
N ALA A 12 28.13 34.91 -5.80
CA ALA A 12 26.73 34.57 -5.89
C ALA A 12 26.57 33.24 -5.16
N ALA A 13 26.14 33.30 -3.92
CA ALA A 13 25.65 32.15 -3.22
C ALA A 13 24.35 31.73 -3.93
N CYS A 14 24.45 30.75 -4.81
CA CYS A 14 23.28 30.01 -5.22
C CYS A 14 22.74 29.31 -3.99
N GLY A 15 21.85 29.98 -3.31
CA GLY A 15 21.10 29.37 -2.25
C GLY A 15 20.18 28.33 -2.85
N SER A 16 20.57 27.09 -2.79
CA SER A 16 19.71 25.98 -3.10
C SER A 16 18.75 25.75 -1.94
N GLY A 17 17.93 26.76 -1.66
CA GLY A 17 17.01 26.76 -0.53
C GLY A 17 15.69 26.04 -0.79
N GLU A 18 15.58 25.24 -1.82
CA GLU A 18 14.33 24.63 -2.25
C GLU A 18 13.84 23.51 -1.34
N GLN A 19 14.64 23.11 -0.39
CA GLN A 19 14.28 22.07 0.57
C GLN A 19 13.20 22.48 1.55
N GLY A 20 12.82 23.74 1.57
CA GLY A 20 11.75 24.24 2.42
C GLY A 20 10.36 23.71 2.06
N ALA A 21 10.19 23.05 0.92
CA ALA A 21 8.93 22.45 0.51
C ALA A 21 8.68 21.07 1.16
N ALA A 22 9.60 20.59 1.98
CA ALA A 22 9.52 19.27 2.60
C ALA A 22 8.35 19.10 3.59
N ALA A 23 7.69 20.19 4.02
CA ALA A 23 6.62 20.15 5.00
C ALA A 23 5.34 19.44 4.50
N ASN A 24 5.21 19.17 3.20
CA ASN A 24 4.06 18.50 2.60
C ASN A 24 4.45 17.21 1.89
N ILE A 25 5.46 16.53 2.36
CA ILE A 25 5.77 15.20 1.83
C ILE A 25 4.67 14.27 2.28
N THR A 26 3.68 14.10 1.42
CA THR A 26 2.87 12.91 1.42
C THR A 26 3.85 11.78 1.13
N GLU A 27 3.99 10.87 2.09
CA GLU A 27 4.82 9.68 1.87
C GLU A 27 4.36 9.01 0.58
N ILE A 28 5.17 9.14 -0.46
CA ILE A 28 4.89 8.50 -1.74
C ILE A 28 5.23 7.03 -1.54
N THR A 29 4.22 6.23 -1.32
CA THR A 29 4.38 4.79 -1.29
C THR A 29 4.58 4.30 -2.71
N VAL A 30 5.80 3.93 -3.03
CA VAL A 30 6.13 3.36 -4.34
C VAL A 30 5.82 1.86 -4.28
N ARG A 31 4.73 1.46 -4.91
CA ARG A 31 4.41 0.06 -5.12
C ARG A 31 5.04 -0.44 -6.41
N SER A 32 5.36 -1.74 -6.44
CA SER A 32 5.78 -2.39 -7.69
C SER A 32 4.59 -2.61 -8.63
N PRO A 33 4.84 -2.88 -9.93
CA PRO A 33 3.78 -3.26 -10.85
C PRO A 33 2.99 -4.49 -10.38
N GLU A 34 3.64 -5.44 -9.72
CA GLU A 34 2.99 -6.64 -9.16
C GLU A 34 2.01 -6.28 -8.05
N GLN A 35 2.39 -5.37 -7.16
CA GLN A 35 1.52 -4.87 -6.11
C GLN A 35 0.36 -4.05 -6.69
N ASP A 36 0.62 -3.21 -7.70
CA ASP A 36 -0.40 -2.40 -8.34
C ASP A 36 -1.43 -3.22 -9.12
N ARG A 37 -1.05 -4.39 -9.58
CA ARG A 37 -1.93 -5.25 -10.39
C ARG A 37 -3.25 -5.57 -9.68
N LEU A 38 -3.23 -5.80 -8.38
CA LEU A 38 -4.44 -6.05 -7.60
C LEU A 38 -5.39 -4.85 -7.55
N HIS A 39 -4.83 -3.63 -7.56
CA HIS A 39 -5.63 -2.40 -7.61
C HIS A 39 -6.32 -2.19 -8.95
N GLN A 40 -5.78 -2.77 -10.02
CA GLN A 40 -6.29 -2.65 -11.39
C GLN A 40 -7.38 -3.68 -11.69
N LEU A 41 -7.48 -4.75 -10.89
CA LEU A 41 -8.48 -5.79 -11.09
C LEU A 41 -9.87 -5.32 -10.63
N ASP A 42 -10.89 -5.78 -11.35
CA ASP A 42 -12.25 -5.68 -10.84
C ASP A 42 -12.45 -6.58 -9.62
N ASP A 43 -13.56 -6.43 -8.94
CA ASP A 43 -13.83 -7.14 -7.68
C ASP A 43 -13.76 -8.66 -7.85
N ALA A 44 -14.34 -9.19 -8.92
CA ALA A 44 -14.40 -10.65 -9.14
C ALA A 44 -13.01 -11.23 -9.39
N LEU A 45 -12.23 -10.58 -10.22
CA LEU A 45 -10.86 -11.03 -10.51
C LEU A 45 -9.93 -10.86 -9.31
N ARG A 46 -10.12 -9.80 -8.53
CA ARG A 46 -9.37 -9.59 -7.30
C ARG A 46 -9.68 -10.68 -6.28
N ASP A 47 -10.96 -11.02 -6.08
CA ASP A 47 -11.37 -12.10 -5.18
C ASP A 47 -10.73 -13.44 -5.58
N ILE A 48 -10.67 -13.72 -6.88
CA ILE A 48 -10.00 -14.93 -7.39
C ILE A 48 -8.51 -14.90 -7.10
N ALA A 49 -7.86 -13.76 -7.33
CA ALA A 49 -6.42 -13.61 -7.07
C ALA A 49 -6.09 -13.80 -5.59
N LEU A 50 -6.86 -13.17 -4.71
CA LEU A 50 -6.66 -13.30 -3.26
C LEU A 50 -6.97 -14.72 -2.77
N LYS A 51 -8.01 -15.37 -3.31
CA LYS A 51 -8.28 -16.78 -3.03
C LYS A 51 -7.09 -17.67 -3.41
N ARG A 52 -6.51 -17.46 -4.58
CA ARG A 52 -5.32 -18.21 -5.01
C ARG A 52 -4.14 -18.03 -4.07
N ALA A 53 -3.92 -16.81 -3.59
CA ALA A 53 -2.87 -16.53 -2.60
C ALA A 53 -3.10 -17.30 -1.30
N ILE A 54 -4.34 -17.33 -0.80
CA ILE A 54 -4.71 -18.09 0.39
C ILE A 54 -4.45 -19.58 0.19
N LEU A 55 -4.91 -20.15 -0.93
CA LEU A 55 -4.73 -21.58 -1.23
C LEU A 55 -3.26 -21.95 -1.43
N ALA A 56 -2.44 -21.07 -2.01
CA ALA A 56 -1.01 -21.30 -2.21
C ALA A 56 -0.26 -21.47 -0.88
N THR A 57 -0.76 -20.91 0.22
CA THR A 57 -0.21 -21.08 1.56
C THR A 57 -0.80 -22.29 2.30
N ARG A 58 -1.53 -23.15 1.59
CA ARG A 58 -2.21 -24.35 2.12
C ARG A 58 -3.33 -24.04 3.12
N LEU A 59 -3.82 -22.81 3.12
CA LEU A 59 -4.99 -22.41 3.89
C LEU A 59 -6.26 -22.63 3.08
N ARG A 60 -7.40 -22.65 3.75
CA ARG A 60 -8.68 -22.96 3.12
C ARG A 60 -9.51 -21.70 2.88
N CYS A 61 -10.00 -21.55 1.68
CA CYS A 61 -11.01 -20.57 1.32
C CYS A 61 -11.77 -21.11 0.10
N LYS A 62 -13.00 -21.49 0.29
CA LYS A 62 -13.83 -21.99 -0.81
C LYS A 62 -14.21 -20.85 -1.75
N ARG A 63 -14.62 -19.72 -1.19
CA ARG A 63 -14.98 -18.53 -1.94
C ARG A 63 -14.70 -17.29 -1.12
N VAL A 64 -14.11 -16.28 -1.75
CA VAL A 64 -14.01 -14.94 -1.17
C VAL A 64 -15.34 -14.24 -1.40
N ILE A 65 -15.99 -13.81 -0.33
CA ILE A 65 -17.27 -13.10 -0.37
C ILE A 65 -17.11 -11.58 -0.24
N ARG A 66 -15.99 -11.15 0.30
CA ARG A 66 -15.65 -9.74 0.43
C ARG A 66 -14.13 -9.58 0.47
N SER A 67 -13.61 -8.59 -0.22
CA SER A 67 -12.19 -8.25 -0.17
C SER A 67 -11.97 -6.76 -0.36
N GLY A 68 -10.81 -6.29 0.05
CA GLY A 68 -10.42 -4.91 -0.18
C GLY A 68 -9.01 -4.62 0.29
N TYR A 69 -8.52 -3.46 -0.13
CA TYR A 69 -7.22 -2.95 0.24
C TYR A 69 -7.25 -2.42 1.67
N VAL A 70 -6.22 -2.72 2.45
CA VAL A 70 -6.07 -2.26 3.83
C VAL A 70 -5.08 -1.11 3.91
N GLY A 71 -3.91 -1.26 3.33
CA GLY A 71 -2.84 -0.27 3.39
C GLY A 71 -1.48 -0.88 3.06
N GLU A 72 -0.45 -0.06 3.19
CA GLU A 72 0.92 -0.52 3.04
C GLU A 72 1.55 -0.75 4.42
N HIS A 73 2.31 -1.82 4.55
CA HIS A 73 3.00 -2.17 5.76
C HIS A 73 4.38 -2.76 5.44
N ASN A 74 5.46 -2.09 5.86
CA ASN A 74 6.83 -2.54 5.61
C ASN A 74 7.08 -2.92 4.14
N LYS A 75 6.69 -2.04 3.21
CA LYS A 75 6.79 -2.23 1.75
C LYS A 75 5.94 -3.38 1.20
N LEU A 76 5.04 -3.92 1.99
CA LEU A 76 4.07 -4.92 1.57
C LEU A 76 2.71 -4.25 1.40
N SER A 77 2.01 -4.57 0.33
CA SER A 77 0.62 -4.15 0.14
C SER A 77 -0.29 -5.14 0.86
N MET A 78 -1.02 -4.65 1.85
CA MET A 78 -1.92 -5.49 2.64
C MET A 78 -3.34 -5.44 2.10
N TRP A 79 -3.92 -6.61 1.94
CA TRP A 79 -5.29 -6.83 1.55
C TRP A 79 -6.02 -7.66 2.60
N SER A 80 -7.32 -7.51 2.67
CA SER A 80 -8.17 -8.35 3.49
C SER A 80 -9.16 -9.12 2.61
N ALA A 81 -9.39 -10.37 2.95
CA ALA A 81 -10.35 -11.22 2.26
C ALA A 81 -11.16 -12.02 3.29
N ASP A 82 -12.47 -11.92 3.19
CA ASP A 82 -13.41 -12.72 3.98
C ASP A 82 -13.87 -13.90 3.13
N CYS A 83 -13.74 -15.09 3.69
CA CYS A 83 -14.20 -16.33 3.05
C CYS A 83 -15.60 -16.72 3.54
N ASP A 84 -16.27 -17.56 2.76
CA ASP A 84 -17.63 -18.02 3.04
C ASP A 84 -17.76 -18.97 4.25
N ASP A 85 -16.62 -19.37 4.84
CA ASP A 85 -16.55 -20.17 6.07
C ASP A 85 -16.30 -19.32 7.33
N ASP A 86 -16.64 -18.03 7.28
CA ASP A 86 -16.45 -17.05 8.36
C ASP A 86 -14.99 -16.78 8.75
N ARG A 87 -14.04 -17.23 7.93
CA ARG A 87 -12.61 -16.90 8.13
C ARG A 87 -12.23 -15.67 7.35
N SER A 88 -11.45 -14.82 8.00
CA SER A 88 -10.90 -13.62 7.39
C SER A 88 -9.38 -13.68 7.38
N TRP A 89 -8.81 -13.29 6.26
CA TRP A 89 -7.38 -13.40 5.99
C TRP A 89 -6.79 -12.04 5.63
N GLY A 90 -5.64 -11.73 6.22
CA GLY A 90 -4.78 -10.66 5.75
C GLY A 90 -3.76 -11.21 4.78
N ILE A 91 -3.67 -10.63 3.61
CA ILE A 91 -2.77 -11.03 2.53
C ILE A 91 -1.77 -9.90 2.31
N PHE A 92 -0.50 -10.17 2.51
CA PHE A 92 0.60 -9.22 2.34
C PHE A 92 1.35 -9.55 1.06
N VAL A 93 1.28 -8.65 0.10
CA VAL A 93 1.88 -8.82 -1.23
C VAL A 93 3.17 -8.04 -1.30
N GLY A 94 4.27 -8.73 -1.57
CA GLY A 94 5.59 -8.15 -1.73
C GLY A 94 5.82 -7.54 -3.11
N PRO A 95 6.92 -6.79 -3.27
CA PRO A 95 7.28 -6.17 -4.56
C PRO A 95 7.52 -7.18 -5.68
N ASP A 96 7.86 -8.41 -5.35
CA ASP A 96 8.08 -9.53 -6.28
C ASP A 96 6.79 -10.30 -6.61
N GLY A 97 5.66 -9.86 -6.07
CA GLY A 97 4.38 -10.54 -6.24
C GLY A 97 4.16 -11.73 -5.30
N SER A 98 5.12 -12.05 -4.43
CA SER A 98 4.93 -13.07 -3.42
C SER A 98 3.87 -12.64 -2.39
N ALA A 99 3.16 -13.59 -1.82
CA ALA A 99 2.12 -13.32 -0.84
C ALA A 99 2.34 -14.10 0.45
N GLN A 100 2.16 -13.42 1.57
CA GLN A 100 2.07 -14.02 2.89
C GLN A 100 0.65 -13.87 3.40
N VAL A 101 0.12 -14.92 3.98
CA VAL A 101 -1.27 -14.94 4.45
C VAL A 101 -1.30 -15.26 5.95
N ARG A 102 -2.10 -14.47 6.68
CA ARG A 102 -2.28 -14.67 8.12
C ARG A 102 -3.75 -14.51 8.48
N PRO A 103 -4.24 -15.24 9.49
CA PRO A 103 -5.59 -15.01 10.02
C PRO A 103 -5.74 -13.59 10.56
N CYS A 104 -6.84 -12.94 10.26
CA CYS A 104 -7.12 -11.60 10.80
C CYS A 104 -7.19 -11.58 12.33
N THR A 105 -7.56 -12.68 12.95
CA THR A 105 -7.57 -12.83 14.41
C THR A 105 -6.17 -12.72 15.04
N ASP A 106 -5.12 -12.95 14.27
CA ASP A 106 -3.75 -12.97 14.77
C ASP A 106 -3.00 -11.64 14.57
N MET A 107 -3.62 -10.66 13.90
CA MET A 107 -2.94 -9.41 13.54
C MET A 107 -2.38 -8.68 14.75
N ALA A 108 -3.19 -8.49 15.79
CA ALA A 108 -2.76 -7.80 17.00
C ALA A 108 -1.60 -8.54 17.71
N LYS A 109 -1.66 -9.85 17.73
CA LYS A 109 -0.62 -10.72 18.33
C LYS A 109 0.75 -10.51 17.67
N PHE A 110 0.77 -10.31 16.36
CA PHE A 110 1.99 -10.09 15.61
C PHE A 110 2.30 -8.61 15.35
N LYS A 111 1.57 -7.70 15.98
CA LYS A 111 1.71 -6.24 15.80
C LYS A 111 1.57 -5.83 14.33
N LEU A 112 0.68 -6.50 13.63
CA LEU A 112 0.33 -6.20 12.24
C LEU A 112 -0.90 -5.30 12.20
N PRO A 113 -1.11 -4.54 11.12
CA PRO A 113 -2.33 -3.75 10.96
C PRO A 113 -3.57 -4.64 11.00
N ALA A 114 -4.67 -4.13 11.56
CA ALA A 114 -5.94 -4.82 11.54
C ALA A 114 -6.46 -5.00 10.10
N CYS A 115 -7.24 -6.06 9.87
CA CYS A 115 -7.87 -6.33 8.58
C CYS A 115 -9.04 -5.39 8.29
N THR A 116 -8.82 -4.09 8.38
CA THR A 116 -9.83 -3.08 8.11
C THR A 116 -9.67 -2.59 6.68
N ILE A 117 -10.66 -2.84 5.84
CA ILE A 117 -10.64 -2.40 4.45
C ILE A 117 -10.72 -0.88 4.41
N ALA A 118 -9.73 -0.25 3.78
CA ALA A 118 -9.70 1.19 3.62
C ALA A 118 -10.69 1.64 2.54
N ALA A 119 -11.28 2.82 2.74
CA ALA A 119 -12.08 3.45 1.70
C ALA A 119 -11.18 3.87 0.54
N ASP A 120 -11.51 3.43 -0.66
CA ASP A 120 -10.82 3.82 -1.87
C ASP A 120 -11.68 4.84 -2.62
N PRO A 121 -11.18 6.06 -2.90
CA PRO A 121 -11.94 7.05 -3.63
C PRO A 121 -12.37 6.60 -5.03
N SER A 122 -11.61 5.68 -5.64
CA SER A 122 -12.00 5.09 -6.93
C SER A 122 -13.09 4.03 -6.83
N GLY A 123 -13.37 3.53 -5.62
CA GLY A 123 -14.31 2.45 -5.35
C GLY A 123 -13.86 1.07 -5.83
N ARG A 124 -12.69 0.97 -6.45
CA ARG A 124 -12.22 -0.28 -7.06
C ARG A 124 -11.67 -1.29 -6.07
N THR A 125 -11.12 -0.81 -4.96
CA THR A 125 -10.48 -1.68 -3.96
C THR A 125 -11.22 -1.72 -2.63
N ALA A 126 -12.41 -1.14 -2.58
CA ALA A 126 -13.21 -0.99 -1.38
C ALA A 126 -14.56 -1.73 -1.47
N ARG A 127 -14.57 -2.86 -2.17
CA ARG A 127 -15.79 -3.66 -2.29
C ARG A 127 -16.35 -4.05 -0.91
N GLY A 128 -17.64 -3.90 -0.75
CA GLY A 128 -18.36 -4.21 0.48
C GLY A 128 -18.47 -3.04 1.44
N ILE A 129 -17.71 -1.97 1.26
CA ILE A 129 -17.86 -0.74 2.05
C ILE A 129 -19.12 0.02 1.59
N ALA A 130 -19.45 -0.03 0.31
CA ALA A 130 -20.59 0.64 -0.27
C ALA A 130 -21.95 0.05 0.17
N LYS A 131 -21.97 -1.08 0.85
CA LYS A 131 -23.21 -1.70 1.35
C LYS A 131 -23.55 -1.37 2.79
N ALA A 132 -22.84 -0.49 3.41
CA ALA A 132 -23.11 -0.06 4.78
C ALA A 132 -24.15 1.08 4.83
N SER A 133 -25.12 1.04 3.95
CA SER A 133 -26.26 1.94 4.01
C SER A 133 -27.48 1.21 4.54
#